data_55d54190084eb548cc53beee6d3ced8f
#
_entry.id   55d54190084eb548cc53beee6d3ced8f
#
_cell.length_a   1.000
_cell.length_b   1.000
_cell.length_c   1.000
_cell.angle_alpha   90.00
_cell.angle_beta   90.00
_cell.angle_gamma   90.00
#
_symmetry.space_group_name_H-M   'P 1'
#
loop_
_entity.id
_entity.type
_entity.pdbx_description
1 polymer ?
#
loop_
_entity_poly.entity_id
_entity_poly.type
_entity_poly.pdbx_seq_one_letter_code
_entity_poly.pdbx_strand_id
1 'polypeptide(L)'
;MTKLKFTVLVDEVFNEFDCKLLGMEYSEDGICKVNYTDGFDTDLHFYVAYRFMNRARLRLIIMEQLNLLIEINPATDLGGY
;
A
#
# COMPACT_ATOMS: atom_id res chain seq x y z
N MET A 1 -14.99 -5.59 -3.74
CA MET A 1 -13.94 -6.27 -4.53
C MET A 1 -13.61 -7.62 -3.91
N THR A 2 -13.32 -8.60 -4.70
CA THR A 2 -12.94 -9.91 -4.18
C THR A 2 -11.50 -9.90 -3.68
N LYS A 3 -11.17 -10.87 -2.84
CA LYS A 3 -9.85 -11.04 -2.29
C LYS A 3 -8.79 -11.16 -3.39
N LEU A 4 -9.05 -11.99 -4.39
CA LEU A 4 -8.11 -12.19 -5.48
C LEU A 4 -7.88 -10.92 -6.29
N LYS A 5 -8.94 -10.21 -6.62
CA LYS A 5 -8.81 -8.97 -7.38
C LYS A 5 -8.07 -7.90 -6.59
N PHE A 6 -8.29 -7.85 -5.29
CA PHE A 6 -7.58 -6.89 -4.45
C PHE A 6 -6.10 -7.24 -4.38
N THR A 7 -5.76 -8.52 -4.27
CA THR A 7 -4.37 -8.96 -4.25
C THR A 7 -3.64 -8.53 -5.52
N VAL A 8 -4.29 -8.71 -6.68
CA VAL A 8 -3.71 -8.31 -7.96
C VAL A 8 -3.53 -6.79 -8.02
N LEU A 9 -4.51 -6.04 -7.53
CA LEU A 9 -4.44 -4.58 -7.53
C LEU A 9 -3.29 -4.07 -6.67
N VAL A 10 -3.11 -4.64 -5.49
CA VAL A 10 -2.02 -4.24 -4.60
C VAL A 10 -0.68 -4.49 -5.29
N ASP A 11 -0.54 -5.65 -5.91
CA ASP A 11 0.68 -5.98 -6.61
C ASP A 11 0.96 -5.00 -7.76
N GLU A 12 -0.05 -4.64 -8.53
CA GLU A 12 0.09 -3.68 -9.61
C GLU A 12 0.57 -2.32 -9.10
N VAL A 13 -0.04 -1.83 -8.01
CA VAL A 13 0.31 -0.52 -7.48
C VAL A 13 1.73 -0.54 -6.91
N PHE A 14 2.08 -1.59 -6.20
CA PHE A 14 3.43 -1.68 -5.63
C PHE A 14 4.51 -1.77 -6.72
N ASN A 15 4.18 -2.34 -7.88
CA ASN A 15 5.12 -2.36 -9.00
C ASN A 15 5.37 -0.98 -9.59
N GLU A 16 4.51 -0.02 -9.32
CA GLU A 16 4.68 1.36 -9.80
C GLU A 16 5.49 2.20 -8.82
N PHE A 17 5.75 1.70 -7.63
CA PHE A 17 6.47 2.43 -6.59
C PHE A 17 7.71 1.63 -6.15
N ASP A 18 8.65 2.29 -5.54
CA ASP A 18 9.86 1.62 -5.08
C ASP A 18 9.71 1.00 -3.70
N CYS A 19 8.54 0.53 -3.38
CA CYS A 19 8.26 -0.15 -2.13
C CYS A 19 8.09 -1.63 -2.40
N LYS A 20 8.51 -2.45 -1.44
CA LYS A 20 8.43 -3.89 -1.59
C LYS A 20 7.29 -4.45 -0.76
N LEU A 21 6.40 -5.18 -1.40
CA LEU A 21 5.32 -5.86 -0.72
C LEU A 21 5.87 -7.09 -0.01
N LEU A 22 5.62 -7.20 1.29
CA LEU A 22 6.08 -8.34 2.08
C LEU A 22 5.01 -9.41 2.22
N GLY A 23 3.76 -9.02 2.34
CA GLY A 23 2.67 -9.98 2.47
C GLY A 23 1.35 -9.32 2.75
N MET A 24 0.30 -10.11 2.75
CA MET A 24 -1.05 -9.63 2.98
C MET A 24 -1.78 -10.59 3.90
N GLU A 25 -2.47 -10.05 4.91
CA GLU A 25 -3.22 -10.86 5.85
C GLU A 25 -4.69 -10.46 5.76
N TYR A 26 -5.55 -11.42 5.52
CA TYR A 26 -6.97 -11.18 5.32
C TYR A 26 -7.77 -11.61 6.54
N SER A 27 -8.67 -10.74 6.99
CA SER A 27 -9.57 -11.07 8.09
C SER A 27 -10.93 -11.48 7.56
N GLU A 28 -11.74 -12.06 8.42
CA GLU A 28 -13.10 -12.48 8.04
C GLU A 28 -14.00 -11.27 7.81
N ASP A 29 -13.65 -10.12 8.37
CA ASP A 29 -14.44 -8.90 8.25
C ASP A 29 -14.25 -8.18 6.91
N GLY A 30 -13.47 -8.74 6.01
CA GLY A 30 -13.22 -8.08 4.73
C GLY A 30 -12.18 -6.99 4.79
N ILE A 31 -11.28 -7.09 5.76
CA ILE A 31 -10.19 -6.15 5.94
C ILE A 31 -8.87 -6.87 5.63
N CYS A 32 -7.97 -6.19 4.94
CA CYS A 32 -6.67 -6.73 4.64
C CYS A 32 -5.59 -5.88 5.29
N LYS A 33 -4.64 -6.53 5.95
CA LYS A 33 -3.46 -5.87 6.46
C LYS A 33 -2.37 -6.07 5.40
N VAL A 34 -1.90 -4.97 4.82
CA VAL A 34 -0.86 -5.01 3.80
C VAL A 34 0.47 -4.71 4.46
N ASN A 35 1.38 -5.68 4.43
CA ASN A 35 2.70 -5.53 5.03
C ASN A 35 3.72 -5.23 3.93
N TYR A 36 4.54 -4.20 4.13
CA TYR A 36 5.50 -3.79 3.11
C TYR A 36 6.72 -3.14 3.78
N THR A 37 7.73 -2.86 2.97
CA THR A 37 8.94 -2.19 3.47
C THR A 37 9.33 -1.06 2.53
N ASP A 38 9.97 -0.05 3.09
CA ASP A 38 10.44 1.08 2.33
C ASP A 38 11.82 0.84 1.69
N GLY A 39 12.38 -0.34 1.92
CA GLY A 39 13.72 -0.62 1.38
C GLY A 39 14.84 -0.26 2.33
N PHE A 40 14.52 0.27 3.51
CA PHE A 40 15.52 0.64 4.51
C PHE A 40 15.38 -0.19 5.78
N ASP A 41 14.94 -1.44 5.64
CA ASP A 41 14.72 -2.37 6.74
C ASP A 41 13.62 -1.95 7.72
N THR A 42 12.76 -1.05 7.32
CA THR A 42 11.62 -0.66 8.14
C THR A 42 10.38 -1.39 7.63
N ASP A 43 9.78 -2.20 8.51
CA ASP A 43 8.56 -2.91 8.17
C ASP A 43 7.37 -2.01 8.49
N LEU A 44 6.53 -1.82 7.51
CA LEU A 44 5.36 -0.97 7.60
C LEU A 44 4.10 -1.76 7.25
N HIS A 45 2.96 -1.25 7.63
CA HIS A 45 1.70 -1.88 7.26
C HIS A 45 0.56 -0.86 7.26
N PHE A 46 -0.51 -1.22 6.56
CA PHE A 46 -1.75 -0.47 6.64
C PHE A 46 -2.92 -1.42 6.46
N TYR A 47 -4.11 -0.97 6.89
CA TYR A 47 -5.32 -1.79 6.83
C TYR A 47 -6.28 -1.20 5.80
N VAL A 48 -6.93 -2.06 5.02
CA VAL A 48 -7.88 -1.63 4.01
C VAL A 48 -9.12 -2.52 4.06
N ALA A 49 -10.28 -1.91 4.15
CA ALA A 49 -11.55 -2.63 4.06
C ALA A 49 -11.90 -2.82 2.58
N TYR A 50 -11.21 -3.72 1.92
CA TYR A 50 -11.26 -3.88 0.47
C TYR A 50 -12.62 -4.36 -0.04
N ARG A 51 -13.34 -5.11 0.77
CA ARG A 51 -14.57 -5.77 0.30
C ARG A 51 -15.63 -4.80 -0.19
N PHE A 52 -15.72 -3.64 0.45
CA PHE A 52 -16.78 -2.69 0.19
C PHE A 52 -16.37 -1.51 -0.70
N MET A 53 -15.22 -1.59 -1.32
CA MET A 53 -14.71 -0.49 -2.13
C MET A 53 -14.49 -0.92 -3.58
N ASN A 54 -14.56 0.03 -4.50
CA ASN A 54 -14.27 -0.26 -5.90
C ASN A 54 -12.78 -0.09 -6.19
N ARG A 55 -12.38 -0.52 -7.39
CA ARG A 55 -10.97 -0.51 -7.78
C ARG A 55 -10.35 0.88 -7.73
N ALA A 56 -11.04 1.87 -8.24
CA ALA A 56 -10.49 3.23 -8.32
C ALA A 56 -10.21 3.80 -6.93
N ARG A 57 -11.13 3.59 -6.00
CA ARG A 57 -10.96 4.09 -4.64
C ARG A 57 -9.85 3.33 -3.90
N LEU A 58 -9.80 2.01 -4.08
CA LEU A 58 -8.75 1.21 -3.45
C LEU A 58 -7.38 1.60 -3.97
N ARG A 59 -7.25 1.83 -5.27
CA ARG A 59 -6.00 2.26 -5.86
C ARG A 59 -5.53 3.59 -5.25
N LEU A 60 -6.45 4.53 -5.07
CA LEU A 60 -6.12 5.81 -4.44
C LEU A 60 -5.65 5.64 -3.00
N ILE A 61 -6.32 4.79 -2.24
CA ILE A 61 -5.95 4.55 -0.85
C ILE A 61 -4.53 3.98 -0.76
N ILE A 62 -4.23 2.99 -1.58
CA ILE A 62 -2.90 2.38 -1.59
C ILE A 62 -1.85 3.41 -2.00
N MET A 63 -2.13 4.18 -3.03
CA MET A 63 -1.20 5.20 -3.49
C MET A 63 -0.95 6.28 -2.43
N GLU A 64 -1.98 6.67 -1.70
CA GLU A 64 -1.83 7.63 -0.61
C GLU A 64 -0.93 7.10 0.49
N GLN A 65 -1.04 5.83 0.84
CA GLN A 65 -0.19 5.23 1.86
C GLN A 65 1.28 5.23 1.41
N LEU A 66 1.54 4.92 0.16
CA LEU A 66 2.90 4.90 -0.37
C LEU A 66 3.46 6.31 -0.53
N ASN A 67 2.64 7.27 -0.88
CA ASN A 67 3.07 8.66 -0.98
C ASN A 67 3.39 9.26 0.39
N LEU A 68 2.66 8.87 1.43
CA LEU A 68 2.97 9.31 2.78
C LEU A 68 4.35 8.82 3.19
N LEU A 69 4.73 7.62 2.77
CA LEU A 69 6.04 7.10 3.05
C LEU A 69 7.12 7.98 2.41
N ILE A 70 6.90 8.41 1.18
CA ILE A 70 7.82 9.28 0.48
C ILE A 70 7.94 10.63 1.19
N GLU A 71 6.83 11.17 1.65
CA GLU A 71 6.82 12.44 2.37
C GLU A 71 7.52 12.38 3.71
N ILE A 72 7.49 11.21 4.35
CA ILE A 72 8.13 11.02 5.63
C ILE A 72 9.64 10.91 5.50
N ASN A 73 10.13 10.53 4.35
CA ASN A 73 11.56 10.41 4.10
C ASN A 73 12.13 11.73 3.61
N PRO A 74 12.64 12.56 4.50
CA PRO A 74 13.04 13.91 4.12
C PRO A 74 14.17 13.97 3.12
N ALA A 75 14.91 12.92 3.02
CA ALA A 75 15.98 12.91 2.04
C ALA A 75 15.46 13.04 0.65
N THR A 76 14.22 12.68 0.43
CA THR A 76 13.67 12.74 -0.91
C THR A 76 13.15 14.11 -1.24
N ASP A 77 12.90 14.95 -0.27
CA ASP A 77 12.39 16.24 -0.55
C ASP A 77 13.30 17.37 -0.33
N LEU A 78 14.52 17.09 -0.22
CA LEU A 78 15.48 18.09 -0.09
C LEU A 78 15.50 19.06 -1.17
N GLY A 79 15.14 18.59 -2.28
CA GLY A 79 15.12 19.47 -3.39
C GLY A 79 14.15 20.59 -3.22
N GLY A 80 13.31 20.46 -2.28
CA GLY A 80 12.31 21.44 -2.08
C GLY A 80 12.84 22.79 -1.72
N TYR A 81 13.99 22.86 -1.34
CA TYR A 81 14.50 24.18 -1.01
C TYR A 81 15.91 24.34 -1.34
#